data_0498b4d93d0dc6cd05549e3443f9ce09
#
_entry.id   0498b4d93d0dc6cd05549e3443f9ce09
#
_cell.length_a   1.000
_cell.length_b   1.000
_cell.length_c   1.000
_cell.angle_alpha   90.00
_cell.angle_beta   90.00
_cell.angle_gamma   90.00
#
_symmetry.space_group_name_H-M   'P 1'
#
loop_
_entity.id
_entity.type
_entity.pdbx_description
1 polymer ?
#
loop_
_entity_poly.entity_id
_entity_poly.type
_entity_poly.pdbx_seq_one_letter_code
_entity_poly.pdbx_strand_id
1 'polypeptide(L)'
;MIEAVLVMLGLGATCASMLTVASKVFYVYEDPRISEIEGLLAGANCGGCGYPGCSGAAAAVVDGKASPSVCVVAGLEAAVQVAAVMGIDPGTVEPLKSLNTCQGGDRADDKYIYAGVNSCRALAAMAGGKRECRVGCIGLGDCIRSCRFDAIHMGPDGYPVVDETKCVGCGACETACPKSILQVRTMSQRLLHFNQEDDALAPCQQTCPAEIDIPRYIACIREG
;
A
#
# COMPACT_ATOMS: atom_id res chain seq x y z
N MET A 1 22.08 55.41 24.80
CA MET A 1 22.09 54.69 23.51
C MET A 1 23.22 53.65 23.48
N ILE A 2 24.45 53.96 23.88
CA ILE A 2 25.59 53.04 23.89
C ILE A 2 25.34 51.84 24.80
N GLU A 3 24.76 52.05 25.97
CA GLU A 3 24.45 50.97 26.94
C GLU A 3 23.45 49.96 26.36
N ALA A 4 22.42 50.40 25.65
CA ALA A 4 21.45 49.50 25.02
C ALA A 4 22.09 48.67 23.90
N VAL A 5 23.01 49.23 23.13
CA VAL A 5 23.76 48.53 22.11
C VAL A 5 24.67 47.46 22.70
N LEU A 6 25.35 47.79 23.80
CA LEU A 6 26.24 46.86 24.52
C LEU A 6 25.46 45.68 25.13
N VAL A 7 24.28 45.93 25.70
CA VAL A 7 23.39 44.89 26.23
C VAL A 7 22.89 43.97 25.11
N MET A 8 22.46 44.55 23.98
CA MET A 8 22.02 43.78 22.83
C MET A 8 23.13 42.91 22.21
N LEU A 9 24.35 43.46 22.11
CA LEU A 9 25.54 42.75 21.67
C LEU A 9 25.91 41.60 22.61
N GLY A 10 25.89 41.85 23.91
CA GLY A 10 26.14 40.81 24.92
C GLY A 10 25.13 39.67 24.89
N LEU A 11 23.84 40.03 24.78
CA LEU A 11 22.77 39.03 24.67
C LEU A 11 22.87 38.21 23.36
N GLY A 12 23.15 38.87 22.25
CA GLY A 12 23.36 38.22 20.97
C GLY A 12 24.55 37.28 20.96
N ALA A 13 25.67 37.68 21.54
CA ALA A 13 26.86 36.85 21.65
C ALA A 13 26.64 35.61 22.55
N THR A 14 25.90 35.78 23.65
CA THR A 14 25.59 34.64 24.56
C THR A 14 24.61 33.66 23.87
N CYS A 15 23.58 34.12 23.19
CA CYS A 15 22.70 33.27 22.46
C CYS A 15 23.40 32.52 21.30
N ALA A 16 24.26 33.21 20.56
CA ALA A 16 25.02 32.62 19.46
C ALA A 16 26.00 31.53 19.99
N SER A 17 26.67 31.78 21.09
CA SER A 17 27.58 30.79 21.72
C SER A 17 26.80 29.57 22.25
N MET A 18 25.65 29.78 22.86
CA MET A 18 24.77 28.70 23.32
C MET A 18 24.27 27.81 22.16
N LEU A 19 23.84 28.45 21.06
CA LEU A 19 23.39 27.74 19.85
C LEU A 19 24.51 26.95 19.17
N THR A 20 25.74 27.51 19.13
CA THR A 20 26.88 26.79 18.53
C THR A 20 27.32 25.60 19.41
N VAL A 21 27.29 25.71 20.73
CA VAL A 21 27.54 24.59 21.62
C VAL A 21 26.46 23.53 21.50
N ALA A 22 25.19 23.93 21.53
CA ALA A 22 24.07 23.01 21.36
C ALA A 22 24.14 22.28 20.02
N SER A 23 24.42 22.98 18.92
CA SER A 23 24.60 22.39 17.60
C SER A 23 25.68 21.32 17.53
N LYS A 24 26.79 21.49 18.28
CA LYS A 24 27.86 20.49 18.33
C LYS A 24 27.52 19.31 19.24
N VAL A 25 26.85 19.57 20.38
CA VAL A 25 26.49 18.52 21.35
C VAL A 25 25.38 17.61 20.81
N PHE A 26 24.39 18.21 20.10
CA PHE A 26 23.24 17.48 19.52
C PHE A 26 23.45 17.14 18.04
N TYR A 27 24.67 17.24 17.54
CA TYR A 27 24.97 16.86 16.17
C TYR A 27 24.77 15.35 15.98
N VAL A 28 23.79 14.97 15.17
CA VAL A 28 23.57 13.60 14.72
C VAL A 28 24.19 13.49 13.33
N TYR A 29 25.12 12.57 13.16
CA TYR A 29 25.67 12.29 11.84
C TYR A 29 24.63 11.53 11.02
N GLU A 30 24.21 12.14 9.93
CA GLU A 30 23.39 11.46 8.91
C GLU A 30 24.26 11.14 7.70
N ASP A 31 24.14 9.91 7.19
CA ASP A 31 24.84 9.51 5.99
C ASP A 31 24.35 10.36 4.79
N PRO A 32 25.25 11.03 4.05
CA PRO A 32 24.85 11.90 2.93
C PRO A 32 24.05 11.18 1.84
N ARG A 33 24.22 9.85 1.72
CA ARG A 33 23.44 9.03 0.80
C ARG A 33 21.95 9.02 1.12
N ILE A 34 21.57 9.23 2.38
CA ILE A 34 20.15 9.30 2.78
C ILE A 34 19.46 10.46 2.07
N SER A 35 20.06 11.63 2.10
CA SER A 35 19.53 12.83 1.45
C SER A 35 19.47 12.67 -0.10
N GLU A 36 20.50 12.04 -0.68
CA GLU A 36 20.54 11.77 -2.11
C GLU A 36 19.45 10.79 -2.53
N ILE A 37 19.28 9.69 -1.81
CA ILE A 37 18.23 8.70 -2.07
C ILE A 37 16.83 9.30 -1.83
N GLU A 38 16.65 10.09 -0.78
CA GLU A 38 15.36 10.77 -0.53
C GLU A 38 14.95 11.67 -1.71
N GLY A 39 15.92 12.35 -2.33
CA GLY A 39 15.70 13.17 -3.54
C GLY A 39 15.29 12.35 -4.78
N LEU A 40 15.66 11.07 -4.85
CA LEU A 40 15.27 10.15 -5.92
C LEU A 40 13.91 9.50 -5.69
N LEU A 41 13.43 9.45 -4.44
CA LEU A 41 12.13 8.92 -4.13
C LEU A 41 11.01 9.89 -4.53
N ALA A 42 9.76 9.42 -4.52
CA ALA A 42 8.60 10.20 -4.97
C ALA A 42 8.29 11.48 -4.15
N GLY A 43 8.93 11.69 -2.99
CA GLY A 43 8.73 12.85 -2.11
C GLY A 43 7.32 12.98 -1.50
N ALA A 44 6.42 12.06 -1.79
CA ALA A 44 5.01 12.14 -1.41
C ALA A 44 4.76 11.84 0.09
N ASN A 45 5.73 11.32 0.81
CA ASN A 45 5.64 10.92 2.23
C ASN A 45 4.36 10.11 2.56
N CYS A 46 3.92 9.28 1.59
CA CYS A 46 2.62 8.60 1.63
C CYS A 46 2.57 7.38 2.57
N GLY A 47 3.73 6.87 3.02
CA GLY A 47 3.85 5.68 3.85
C GLY A 47 3.49 4.36 3.15
N GLY A 48 3.19 4.36 1.84
CA GLY A 48 2.80 3.18 1.07
C GLY A 48 3.87 2.09 0.98
N CYS A 49 5.12 2.44 1.22
CA CYS A 49 6.25 1.51 1.31
C CYS A 49 6.43 0.87 2.72
N GLY A 50 5.57 1.21 3.69
CA GLY A 50 5.66 0.72 5.08
C GLY A 50 6.59 1.52 5.98
N TYR A 51 7.24 2.57 5.48
CA TYR A 51 8.13 3.44 6.26
C TYR A 51 7.46 4.79 6.57
N PRO A 52 7.84 5.46 7.68
CA PRO A 52 7.21 6.72 8.12
C PRO A 52 7.66 7.94 7.31
N GLY A 53 7.61 7.85 5.98
CA GLY A 53 8.00 8.91 5.05
C GLY A 53 9.18 8.53 4.16
N CYS A 54 9.52 9.41 3.21
CA CYS A 54 10.58 9.16 2.24
C CYS A 54 11.97 9.13 2.89
N SER A 55 12.23 9.97 3.89
CA SER A 55 13.50 9.95 4.65
C SER A 55 13.69 8.65 5.42
N GLY A 56 12.62 8.13 6.06
CA GLY A 56 12.67 6.83 6.74
C GLY A 56 12.91 5.66 5.79
N ALA A 57 12.32 5.71 4.58
CA ALA A 57 12.59 4.72 3.53
C ALA A 57 14.03 4.81 3.02
N ALA A 58 14.55 6.01 2.77
CA ALA A 58 15.94 6.24 2.35
C ALA A 58 16.94 5.73 3.38
N ALA A 59 16.73 6.03 4.68
CA ALA A 59 17.54 5.51 5.76
C ALA A 59 17.54 3.98 5.81
N ALA A 60 16.37 3.35 5.63
CA ALA A 60 16.26 1.89 5.61
C ALA A 60 17.00 1.25 4.42
N VAL A 61 17.04 1.93 3.27
CA VAL A 61 17.82 1.48 2.11
C VAL A 61 19.32 1.58 2.38
N VAL A 62 19.79 2.70 2.95
CA VAL A 62 21.21 2.90 3.32
C VAL A 62 21.66 1.88 4.36
N ASP A 63 20.80 1.57 5.32
CA ASP A 63 21.03 0.53 6.33
C ASP A 63 20.97 -0.91 5.80
N GLY A 64 20.60 -1.11 4.53
CA GLY A 64 20.41 -2.44 3.93
C GLY A 64 19.17 -3.19 4.44
N LYS A 65 18.24 -2.51 5.14
CA LYS A 65 16.98 -3.08 5.64
C LYS A 65 15.87 -3.09 4.59
N ALA A 66 16.00 -2.27 3.56
CA ALA A 66 15.05 -2.17 2.45
C ALA A 66 15.77 -2.30 1.11
N SER A 67 15.05 -2.82 0.10
CA SER A 67 15.57 -2.91 -1.26
C SER A 67 15.59 -1.53 -1.94
N PRO A 68 16.42 -1.31 -2.98
CA PRO A 68 16.38 -0.10 -3.79
C PRO A 68 15.01 0.20 -4.41
N SER A 69 14.20 -0.83 -4.61
CA SER A 69 12.84 -0.74 -5.15
C SER A 69 11.74 -0.49 -4.10
N VAL A 70 12.11 -0.08 -2.90
CA VAL A 70 11.17 0.14 -1.76
C VAL A 70 10.04 1.12 -2.11
N CYS A 71 10.31 2.13 -2.93
CA CYS A 71 9.31 3.11 -3.31
C CYS A 71 8.53 2.67 -4.56
N VAL A 72 7.37 2.06 -4.35
CA VAL A 72 6.49 1.63 -5.47
C VAL A 72 5.93 2.79 -6.30
N VAL A 73 5.85 3.99 -5.72
CA VAL A 73 5.32 5.20 -6.40
C VAL A 73 6.35 5.81 -7.34
N ALA A 74 7.64 5.80 -6.97
CA ALA A 74 8.72 6.36 -7.79
C ALA A 74 9.04 5.49 -9.03
N GLY A 75 8.62 4.22 -9.02
CA GLY A 75 8.75 3.32 -10.15
C GLY A 75 10.15 2.73 -10.33
N LEU A 76 10.32 2.02 -11.47
CA LEU A 76 11.54 1.29 -11.76
C LEU A 76 12.75 2.20 -12.00
N GLU A 77 12.55 3.34 -12.64
CA GLU A 77 13.63 4.27 -12.95
C GLU A 77 14.31 4.80 -11.68
N ALA A 78 13.51 5.19 -10.68
CA ALA A 78 14.04 5.60 -9.37
C ALA A 78 14.75 4.44 -8.66
N ALA A 79 14.24 3.21 -8.75
CA ALA A 79 14.88 2.04 -8.16
C ALA A 79 16.27 1.79 -8.75
N VAL A 80 16.44 1.97 -10.07
CA VAL A 80 17.74 1.86 -10.74
C VAL A 80 18.71 2.94 -10.26
N GLN A 81 18.24 4.19 -10.14
CA GLN A 81 19.07 5.30 -9.65
C GLN A 81 19.48 5.09 -8.18
N VAL A 82 18.57 4.65 -7.32
CA VAL A 82 18.86 4.31 -5.93
C VAL A 82 19.88 3.17 -5.83
N ALA A 83 19.73 2.14 -6.66
CA ALA A 83 20.67 1.04 -6.73
C ALA A 83 22.07 1.49 -7.17
N ALA A 84 22.14 2.45 -8.11
CA ALA A 84 23.42 3.04 -8.55
C ALA A 84 24.10 3.82 -7.42
N VAL A 85 23.36 4.61 -6.61
CA VAL A 85 23.89 5.30 -5.42
C VAL A 85 24.43 4.31 -4.37
N MET A 86 23.74 3.16 -4.23
CA MET A 86 24.16 2.12 -3.29
C MET A 86 25.24 1.19 -3.84
N GLY A 87 25.54 1.27 -5.14
CA GLY A 87 26.51 0.37 -5.80
C GLY A 87 26.05 -1.10 -5.88
N ILE A 88 24.74 -1.34 -5.91
CA ILE A 88 24.12 -2.66 -5.97
C ILE A 88 23.36 -2.83 -7.29
N ASP A 89 23.25 -4.08 -7.75
CA ASP A 89 22.40 -4.40 -8.90
C ASP A 89 20.91 -4.24 -8.48
N PRO A 90 20.10 -3.44 -9.18
CA PRO A 90 18.69 -3.27 -8.89
C PRO A 90 17.88 -4.58 -9.00
N GLY A 91 18.43 -5.59 -9.66
CA GLY A 91 17.74 -6.84 -9.97
C GLY A 91 16.59 -6.63 -10.98
N THR A 92 15.82 -7.68 -11.21
CA THR A 92 14.60 -7.59 -12.03
C THR A 92 13.44 -7.11 -11.15
N VAL A 93 13.14 -5.81 -11.20
CA VAL A 93 12.01 -5.24 -10.46
C VAL A 93 10.77 -5.29 -11.33
N GLU A 94 9.82 -6.15 -10.98
CA GLU A 94 8.52 -6.17 -11.63
C GLU A 94 7.57 -5.14 -11.02
N PRO A 95 6.79 -4.42 -11.84
CA PRO A 95 5.83 -3.45 -11.33
C PRO A 95 4.69 -4.15 -10.57
N LEU A 96 4.40 -3.65 -9.38
CA LEU A 96 3.24 -4.06 -8.60
C LEU A 96 1.98 -3.40 -9.17
N LYS A 97 0.93 -4.19 -9.36
CA LYS A 97 -0.38 -3.70 -9.83
C LYS A 97 -1.49 -4.27 -8.95
N SER A 98 -2.53 -3.47 -8.74
CA SER A 98 -3.72 -3.95 -8.05
C SER A 98 -4.55 -4.81 -9.00
N LEU A 99 -4.99 -5.95 -8.50
CA LEU A 99 -5.85 -6.90 -9.20
C LEU A 99 -7.18 -7.02 -8.45
N ASN A 100 -8.29 -6.98 -9.17
CA ASN A 100 -9.60 -7.30 -8.62
C ASN A 100 -9.90 -8.80 -8.83
N THR A 101 -10.09 -9.53 -7.75
CA THR A 101 -10.42 -10.97 -7.77
C THR A 101 -11.92 -11.24 -7.81
N CYS A 102 -12.77 -10.21 -7.66
CA CYS A 102 -14.22 -10.34 -7.68
C CYS A 102 -14.83 -9.78 -8.96
N GLN A 103 -15.55 -10.62 -9.68
CA GLN A 103 -16.35 -10.24 -10.87
C GLN A 103 -17.87 -10.40 -10.65
N GLY A 104 -18.30 -10.63 -9.40
CA GLY A 104 -19.71 -10.86 -9.07
C GLY A 104 -20.53 -9.58 -9.14
N GLY A 105 -20.13 -8.54 -8.44
CA GLY A 105 -20.82 -7.26 -8.43
C GLY A 105 -22.32 -7.40 -8.17
N ASP A 106 -23.14 -6.78 -9.00
CA ASP A 106 -24.60 -6.81 -8.91
C ASP A 106 -25.25 -8.15 -9.33
N ARG A 107 -24.44 -9.13 -9.76
CA ARG A 107 -24.93 -10.51 -10.00
C ARG A 107 -25.19 -11.29 -8.70
N ALA A 108 -24.68 -10.81 -7.57
CA ALA A 108 -24.94 -11.41 -6.27
C ALA A 108 -26.13 -10.70 -5.61
N ASP A 109 -27.15 -11.45 -5.24
CA ASP A 109 -28.34 -10.95 -4.59
C ASP A 109 -28.04 -10.33 -3.23
N ASP A 110 -28.82 -9.33 -2.85
CA ASP A 110 -28.72 -8.69 -1.56
C ASP A 110 -29.68 -9.37 -0.55
N LYS A 111 -29.17 -9.73 0.65
CA LYS A 111 -29.95 -10.32 1.72
C LYS A 111 -30.91 -9.33 2.37
N TYR A 112 -30.54 -8.06 2.35
CA TYR A 112 -31.28 -6.96 2.97
C TYR A 112 -30.90 -5.62 2.32
N ILE A 113 -31.82 -4.67 2.45
CA ILE A 113 -31.59 -3.28 2.04
C ILE A 113 -30.77 -2.58 3.13
N TYR A 114 -29.64 -2.03 2.76
CA TYR A 114 -28.79 -1.29 3.69
C TYR A 114 -29.03 0.21 3.57
N ALA A 115 -29.40 0.84 4.69
CA ALA A 115 -29.63 2.29 4.80
C ALA A 115 -28.75 2.87 5.93
N GLY A 116 -27.43 2.64 5.85
CA GLY A 116 -26.47 3.10 6.86
C GLY A 116 -25.34 3.92 6.26
N VAL A 117 -24.21 3.98 6.99
CA VAL A 117 -23.00 4.71 6.57
C VAL A 117 -22.44 4.12 5.28
N ASN A 118 -22.11 4.98 4.31
CA ASN A 118 -21.55 4.56 3.03
C ASN A 118 -20.07 4.15 3.20
N SER A 119 -19.83 2.99 3.82
CA SER A 119 -18.51 2.40 4.05
C SER A 119 -18.57 0.88 4.00
N CYS A 120 -17.69 0.29 3.17
CA CYS A 120 -17.55 -1.16 3.08
C CYS A 120 -17.14 -1.76 4.42
N ARG A 121 -16.27 -1.09 5.17
CA ARG A 121 -15.79 -1.55 6.47
C ARG A 121 -16.93 -1.61 7.49
N ALA A 122 -17.77 -0.58 7.55
CA ALA A 122 -18.93 -0.55 8.44
C ALA A 122 -19.92 -1.67 8.10
N LEU A 123 -20.22 -1.84 6.81
CA LEU A 123 -21.14 -2.86 6.34
C LEU A 123 -20.59 -4.29 6.48
N ALA A 124 -19.28 -4.48 6.33
CA ALA A 124 -18.64 -5.78 6.54
C ALA A 124 -18.75 -6.24 8.01
N ALA A 125 -18.71 -5.31 8.97
CA ALA A 125 -18.93 -5.61 10.40
C ALA A 125 -20.37 -6.05 10.70
N MET A 126 -21.35 -5.73 9.82
CA MET A 126 -22.74 -6.14 9.93
C MET A 126 -22.99 -7.43 9.14
N ALA A 127 -22.92 -8.58 9.79
CA ALA A 127 -23.16 -9.91 9.19
C ALA A 127 -22.35 -10.21 7.92
N GLY A 128 -21.16 -9.61 7.80
CA GLY A 128 -20.26 -9.82 6.64
C GLY A 128 -20.66 -9.08 5.37
N GLY A 129 -21.62 -8.16 5.42
CA GLY A 129 -22.10 -7.38 4.28
C GLY A 129 -23.51 -7.78 3.83
N LYS A 130 -24.10 -6.92 2.98
CA LYS A 130 -25.49 -7.07 2.51
C LYS A 130 -25.67 -8.17 1.46
N ARG A 131 -24.62 -8.55 0.74
CA ARG A 131 -24.72 -9.53 -0.34
C ARG A 131 -24.75 -10.95 0.19
N GLU A 132 -25.42 -11.86 -0.52
CA GLU A 132 -25.40 -13.28 -0.20
C GLU A 132 -23.99 -13.88 -0.32
N CYS A 133 -23.21 -13.41 -1.29
CA CYS A 133 -21.81 -13.78 -1.44
C CYS A 133 -20.97 -13.19 -0.29
N ARG A 134 -20.53 -14.04 0.63
CA ARG A 134 -19.73 -13.64 1.81
C ARG A 134 -18.36 -13.08 1.47
N VAL A 135 -17.75 -13.52 0.37
CA VAL A 135 -16.40 -13.12 -0.05
C VAL A 135 -16.44 -12.03 -1.13
N GLY A 136 -17.60 -11.77 -1.74
CA GLY A 136 -17.76 -10.83 -2.84
C GLY A 136 -17.66 -9.36 -2.44
N CYS A 137 -17.54 -8.51 -3.45
CA CYS A 137 -17.53 -7.06 -3.32
C CYS A 137 -18.81 -6.54 -2.68
N ILE A 138 -18.66 -5.66 -1.68
CA ILE A 138 -19.79 -5.00 -1.01
C ILE A 138 -20.38 -3.87 -1.88
N GLY A 139 -19.57 -3.23 -2.74
CA GLY A 139 -20.02 -2.23 -3.72
C GLY A 139 -20.11 -0.79 -3.21
N LEU A 140 -19.61 -0.46 -1.99
CA LEU A 140 -19.70 0.90 -1.43
C LEU A 140 -18.47 1.79 -1.72
N GLY A 141 -17.43 1.28 -2.41
CA GLY A 141 -16.37 2.11 -2.99
C GLY A 141 -15.32 2.64 -2.02
N ASP A 142 -15.06 2.02 -0.85
CA ASP A 142 -13.98 2.45 0.05
C ASP A 142 -12.62 2.40 -0.65
N CYS A 143 -12.38 1.42 -1.51
CA CYS A 143 -11.17 1.29 -2.32
C CYS A 143 -10.98 2.44 -3.31
N ILE A 144 -12.08 2.96 -3.88
CA ILE A 144 -12.05 4.10 -4.81
C ILE A 144 -11.64 5.36 -4.05
N ARG A 145 -12.27 5.61 -2.89
CA ARG A 145 -11.95 6.75 -2.04
C ARG A 145 -10.53 6.72 -1.47
N SER A 146 -9.95 5.53 -1.31
CA SER A 146 -8.57 5.38 -0.83
C SER A 146 -7.52 5.57 -1.93
N CYS A 147 -7.91 5.53 -3.21
CA CYS A 147 -7.00 5.65 -4.32
C CYS A 147 -6.65 7.11 -4.59
N ARG A 148 -5.40 7.50 -4.34
CA ARG A 148 -4.89 8.86 -4.61
C ARG A 148 -4.49 9.08 -6.07
N PHE A 149 -4.44 8.03 -6.86
CA PHE A 149 -3.98 8.05 -8.26
C PHE A 149 -5.14 7.96 -9.26
N ASP A 150 -6.38 7.96 -8.75
CA ASP A 150 -7.59 7.85 -9.57
C ASP A 150 -7.55 6.66 -10.55
N ALA A 151 -6.92 5.56 -10.07
CA ALA A 151 -6.72 4.34 -10.82
C ALA A 151 -7.87 3.33 -10.63
N ILE A 152 -8.87 3.62 -9.79
CA ILE A 152 -9.97 2.70 -9.49
C ILE A 152 -11.29 3.41 -9.66
N HIS A 153 -12.18 2.81 -10.42
CA HIS A 153 -13.55 3.29 -10.61
C HIS A 153 -14.55 2.15 -10.43
N MET A 154 -15.81 2.48 -10.15
CA MET A 154 -16.86 1.48 -10.10
C MET A 154 -17.28 1.12 -11.54
N GLY A 155 -17.20 -0.15 -11.86
CA GLY A 155 -17.69 -0.66 -13.15
C GLY A 155 -19.22 -0.69 -13.22
N PRO A 156 -19.79 -0.88 -14.43
CA PRO A 156 -21.23 -0.93 -14.64
C PRO A 156 -21.91 -2.08 -13.89
N ASP A 157 -21.18 -3.15 -13.61
CA ASP A 157 -21.67 -4.34 -12.89
C ASP A 157 -21.53 -4.21 -11.35
N GLY A 158 -21.21 -3.03 -10.79
CA GLY A 158 -21.17 -2.77 -9.36
C GLY A 158 -19.96 -3.36 -8.62
N TYR A 159 -18.84 -3.62 -9.32
CA TYR A 159 -17.56 -3.98 -8.72
C TYR A 159 -16.44 -3.04 -9.20
N PRO A 160 -15.34 -2.88 -8.41
CA PRO A 160 -14.26 -1.97 -8.78
C PRO A 160 -13.46 -2.49 -9.97
N VAL A 161 -13.19 -1.61 -10.92
CA VAL A 161 -12.30 -1.84 -12.06
C VAL A 161 -11.03 -1.02 -11.85
N VAL A 162 -9.87 -1.64 -12.07
CA VAL A 162 -8.57 -1.02 -11.89
C VAL A 162 -7.98 -0.65 -13.25
N ASP A 163 -7.60 0.61 -13.41
CA ASP A 163 -6.81 1.08 -14.55
C ASP A 163 -5.33 0.79 -14.27
N GLU A 164 -4.80 -0.23 -14.93
CA GLU A 164 -3.41 -0.66 -14.74
C GLU A 164 -2.38 0.39 -15.18
N THR A 165 -2.76 1.32 -16.08
CA THR A 165 -1.85 2.37 -16.55
C THR A 165 -1.63 3.45 -15.49
N LYS A 166 -2.64 3.75 -14.67
CA LYS A 166 -2.59 4.71 -13.57
C LYS A 166 -2.17 4.07 -12.24
N CYS A 167 -2.34 2.76 -12.11
CA CYS A 167 -2.06 2.06 -10.87
C CYS A 167 -0.55 1.98 -10.61
N VAL A 168 -0.12 2.46 -9.46
CA VAL A 168 1.29 2.42 -9.00
C VAL A 168 1.55 1.29 -8.00
N GLY A 169 0.56 0.47 -7.65
CA GLY A 169 0.73 -0.65 -6.73
C GLY A 169 0.94 -0.26 -5.25
N CYS A 170 0.45 0.91 -4.80
CA CYS A 170 0.70 1.42 -3.44
C CYS A 170 -0.01 0.65 -2.30
N GLY A 171 -0.92 -0.27 -2.58
CA GLY A 171 -1.61 -1.09 -1.58
C GLY A 171 -2.75 -0.42 -0.81
N ALA A 172 -3.01 0.88 -0.99
CA ALA A 172 -4.06 1.60 -0.25
C ALA A 172 -5.46 0.99 -0.44
N CYS A 173 -5.78 0.51 -1.65
CA CYS A 173 -7.05 -0.14 -1.96
C CYS A 173 -7.18 -1.52 -1.30
N GLU A 174 -6.09 -2.27 -1.20
CA GLU A 174 -6.03 -3.56 -0.51
C GLU A 174 -6.30 -3.39 1.00
N THR A 175 -5.62 -2.41 1.63
CA THR A 175 -5.83 -2.08 3.05
C THR A 175 -7.24 -1.55 3.34
N ALA A 176 -7.86 -0.83 2.39
CA ALA A 176 -9.21 -0.30 2.54
C ALA A 176 -10.29 -1.36 2.36
N CYS A 177 -9.99 -2.47 1.67
CA CYS A 177 -10.98 -3.50 1.34
C CYS A 177 -11.16 -4.52 2.47
N PRO A 178 -12.31 -4.55 3.18
CA PRO A 178 -12.54 -5.50 4.26
C PRO A 178 -12.76 -6.94 3.76
N LYS A 179 -12.86 -7.13 2.43
CA LYS A 179 -13.05 -8.43 1.78
C LYS A 179 -11.82 -8.93 1.05
N SER A 180 -10.71 -8.16 1.06
CA SER A 180 -9.44 -8.50 0.41
C SER A 180 -9.57 -8.89 -1.07
N ILE A 181 -10.59 -8.34 -1.76
CA ILE A 181 -10.82 -8.62 -3.19
C ILE A 181 -9.87 -7.85 -4.12
N LEU A 182 -9.24 -6.79 -3.60
CA LEU A 182 -8.19 -6.07 -4.30
C LEU A 182 -6.85 -6.52 -3.71
N GLN A 183 -5.99 -7.07 -4.52
CA GLN A 183 -4.69 -7.59 -4.14
C GLN A 183 -3.61 -6.94 -5.00
N VAL A 184 -2.53 -6.48 -4.35
CA VAL A 184 -1.39 -5.88 -5.06
C VAL A 184 -0.33 -6.96 -5.26
N ARG A 185 -0.11 -7.33 -6.53
CA ARG A 185 0.82 -8.39 -6.91
C ARG A 185 1.62 -8.02 -8.15
N THR A 186 2.78 -8.65 -8.33
CA THR A 186 3.54 -8.61 -9.59
C THR A 186 2.92 -9.55 -10.63
N MET A 187 3.30 -9.38 -11.90
CA MET A 187 2.85 -10.29 -12.96
C MET A 187 3.34 -11.73 -12.71
N SER A 188 4.59 -11.90 -12.30
CA SER A 188 5.12 -13.22 -11.94
C SER A 188 4.36 -13.86 -10.79
N GLN A 189 4.02 -13.11 -9.75
CA GLN A 189 3.18 -13.61 -8.65
C GLN A 189 1.80 -14.03 -9.14
N ARG A 190 1.18 -13.26 -10.05
CA ARG A 190 -0.10 -13.64 -10.66
C ARG A 190 -0.03 -14.99 -11.38
N LEU A 191 1.05 -15.22 -12.14
CA LEU A 191 1.25 -16.46 -12.88
C LEU A 191 1.58 -17.64 -11.97
N LEU A 192 2.43 -17.44 -10.96
CA LEU A 192 2.84 -18.48 -10.04
C LEU A 192 1.69 -18.91 -9.11
N HIS A 193 0.84 -17.95 -8.68
CA HIS A 193 -0.31 -18.21 -7.82
C HIS A 193 -1.55 -18.70 -8.59
N PHE A 194 -1.53 -18.68 -9.92
CA PHE A 194 -2.66 -19.16 -10.71
C PHE A 194 -2.98 -20.65 -10.49
N ASN A 195 -1.96 -21.44 -10.12
CA ASN A 195 -2.08 -22.87 -9.84
C ASN A 195 -1.82 -23.24 -8.38
N GLN A 196 -1.71 -22.28 -7.46
CA GLN A 196 -1.59 -22.61 -6.04
C GLN A 196 -2.98 -22.87 -5.44
N GLU A 197 -3.13 -24.02 -4.81
CA GLU A 197 -4.40 -24.48 -4.25
C GLU A 197 -5.00 -23.51 -3.23
N ASP A 198 -4.16 -22.82 -2.47
CA ASP A 198 -4.59 -21.88 -1.42
C ASP A 198 -5.25 -20.60 -1.95
N ASP A 199 -4.82 -20.10 -3.13
CA ASP A 199 -5.38 -18.89 -3.74
C ASP A 199 -6.55 -19.19 -4.69
N ALA A 200 -6.70 -20.42 -5.15
CA ALA A 200 -7.72 -20.88 -6.09
C ALA A 200 -8.92 -21.57 -5.43
N LEU A 201 -8.95 -21.62 -4.09
CA LEU A 201 -10.04 -22.26 -3.36
C LEU A 201 -11.37 -21.58 -3.66
N ALA A 202 -12.37 -22.37 -4.05
CA ALA A 202 -13.73 -21.87 -4.19
C ALA A 202 -14.22 -21.24 -2.88
N PRO A 203 -15.08 -20.20 -2.92
CA PRO A 203 -15.60 -19.54 -1.72
C PRO A 203 -16.19 -20.51 -0.67
N CYS A 204 -16.82 -21.60 -1.12
CA CYS A 204 -17.36 -22.65 -0.27
C CYS A 204 -16.25 -23.43 0.46
N GLN A 205 -15.09 -23.58 -0.15
CA GLN A 205 -13.92 -24.24 0.42
C GLN A 205 -13.21 -23.35 1.43
N GLN A 206 -13.00 -22.06 1.08
CA GLN A 206 -12.40 -21.06 1.97
C GLN A 206 -13.22 -20.79 3.25
N THR A 207 -14.54 -20.97 3.18
CA THR A 207 -15.46 -20.71 4.31
C THR A 207 -15.72 -21.99 5.12
N CYS A 208 -15.26 -23.16 4.66
CA CYS A 208 -15.52 -24.43 5.31
C CYS A 208 -14.61 -24.61 6.53
N PRO A 209 -15.13 -24.71 7.77
CA PRO A 209 -14.31 -24.94 8.96
C PRO A 209 -13.56 -26.29 8.96
N ALA A 210 -14.02 -27.23 8.12
CA ALA A 210 -13.43 -28.56 7.98
C ALA A 210 -12.48 -28.69 6.78
N GLU A 211 -12.22 -27.57 6.06
CA GLU A 211 -11.33 -27.52 4.88
C GLU A 211 -11.65 -28.57 3.81
N ILE A 212 -12.92 -28.95 3.67
CA ILE A 212 -13.37 -29.96 2.71
C ILE A 212 -13.28 -29.41 1.29
N ASP A 213 -12.69 -30.18 0.37
CA ASP A 213 -12.66 -29.86 -1.06
C ASP A 213 -14.06 -30.10 -1.69
N ILE A 214 -14.95 -29.13 -1.46
CA ILE A 214 -16.35 -29.18 -1.92
C ILE A 214 -16.45 -29.23 -3.45
N PRO A 215 -15.69 -28.44 -4.25
CA PRO A 215 -15.71 -28.54 -5.70
C PRO A 215 -15.36 -29.94 -6.21
N ARG A 216 -14.34 -30.57 -5.64
CA ARG A 216 -13.94 -31.94 -6.01
C ARG A 216 -14.98 -32.95 -5.63
N TYR A 217 -15.58 -32.83 -4.47
CA TYR A 217 -16.69 -33.69 -4.03
C TYR A 217 -17.89 -33.60 -5.00
N ILE A 218 -18.27 -32.39 -5.41
CA ILE A 218 -19.34 -32.18 -6.38
C ILE A 218 -18.96 -32.74 -7.76
N ALA A 219 -17.70 -32.56 -8.19
CA ALA A 219 -17.22 -33.13 -9.45
C ALA A 219 -17.32 -34.66 -9.45
N CYS A 220 -16.91 -35.32 -8.37
CA CYS A 220 -17.02 -36.79 -8.22
C CYS A 220 -18.48 -37.25 -8.28
N ILE A 221 -19.44 -36.54 -7.69
CA ILE A 221 -20.87 -36.87 -7.77
C ILE A 221 -21.39 -36.74 -9.22
N ARG A 222 -20.90 -35.75 -9.97
CA ARG A 222 -21.32 -35.52 -11.36
C ARG A 222 -20.74 -36.56 -12.33
N GLU A 223 -19.56 -37.06 -12.02
CA GLU A 223 -18.86 -38.04 -12.86
C GLU A 223 -19.30 -39.50 -12.58
N GLY A 224 -20.07 -39.73 -11.52
CA GLY A 224 -20.56 -41.07 -11.08
C GLY A 224 -19.51 -41.80 -10.29
#